data_35b1d57ea6ec34eb57d5ffe7185971d1
#
_entry.id   35b1d57ea6ec34eb57d5ffe7185971d1
#
_cell.length_a   1.000
_cell.length_b   1.000
_cell.length_c   1.000
_cell.angle_alpha   90.00
_cell.angle_beta   90.00
_cell.angle_gamma   90.00
#
_symmetry.space_group_name_H-M   'P 1'
#
loop_
_entity.id
_entity.type
_entity.pdbx_description
1 polymer ?
#
loop_
_entity_poly.entity_id
_entity_poly.type
_entity_poly.pdbx_seq_one_letter_code
_entity_poly.pdbx_strand_id
1 'polypeptide(L)'
;MQGNMAQTVLQQVLILAAMMMLGFLLGKLGKVDRKGADLLSMLLLDVFFPCNVLAAASGDFGDMPFSQVIKIVLAYLSCFILFTILAKPIAKLIGLNEDETLVFTRSVAYPNNGFVGIPLCLAVFGTEGTVLGSLSVPCATIYMFLFVMQSFRRDKEQNLGQQLKSLMTPLNISTLAMLIMLATGWKFSGAPLQFLSSMANCVVPTSMLIIGCLLAGSSLIDVLKKPILYLITFLRCLVMPLIAAVILRFTGWDRTVCLCIVMVLGCSVATQASLCWTRRRTRFFSAAPATVCTGTAASFSSSSATAASRASRA
;
A
#
# COMPACT_ATOMS: atom_id res chain seq x y z
N MET A 1 -21.18 -3.52 24.62
CA MET A 1 -20.23 -2.77 23.75
C MET A 1 -19.82 -3.49 22.44
N GLN A 2 -19.84 -4.81 22.34
CA GLN A 2 -19.43 -5.53 21.14
C GLN A 2 -20.39 -5.39 19.93
N GLY A 3 -21.69 -5.22 20.16
CA GLY A 3 -22.67 -5.05 19.05
C GLY A 3 -22.49 -3.75 18.25
N ASN A 4 -22.12 -2.67 18.92
CA ASN A 4 -21.93 -1.37 18.28
C ASN A 4 -20.66 -1.33 17.40
N MET A 5 -19.58 -2.04 17.76
CA MET A 5 -18.35 -2.03 17.00
C MET A 5 -18.50 -2.75 15.63
N ALA A 6 -19.15 -3.91 15.60
CA ALA A 6 -19.41 -4.62 14.35
C ALA A 6 -20.31 -3.81 13.41
N GLN A 7 -21.31 -3.14 13.96
CA GLN A 7 -22.21 -2.28 13.19
C GLN A 7 -21.49 -1.05 12.65
N THR A 8 -20.62 -0.41 13.44
CA THR A 8 -19.79 0.72 12.99
C THR A 8 -18.83 0.30 11.86
N VAL A 9 -18.15 -0.84 12.01
CA VAL A 9 -17.28 -1.37 10.97
C VAL A 9 -18.05 -1.66 9.69
N LEU A 10 -19.23 -2.30 9.79
CA LEU A 10 -20.08 -2.57 8.63
C LEU A 10 -20.52 -1.28 7.94
N GLN A 11 -20.95 -0.27 8.69
CA GLN A 11 -21.28 1.06 8.15
C GLN A 11 -20.09 1.68 7.39
N GLN A 12 -18.90 1.66 7.96
CA GLN A 12 -17.70 2.21 7.31
C GLN A 12 -17.36 1.45 6.02
N VAL A 13 -17.44 0.14 6.04
CA VAL A 13 -17.22 -0.68 4.83
C VAL A 13 -18.24 -0.36 3.74
N LEU A 14 -19.51 -0.18 4.09
CA LEU A 14 -20.56 0.20 3.12
C LEU A 14 -20.31 1.59 2.53
N ILE A 15 -19.88 2.57 3.34
CA ILE A 15 -19.53 3.91 2.86
C ILE A 15 -18.33 3.83 1.89
N LEU A 16 -17.28 3.11 2.24
CA LEU A 16 -16.12 2.90 1.37
C LEU A 16 -16.52 2.21 0.06
N ALA A 17 -17.39 1.18 0.14
CA ALA A 17 -17.91 0.48 -1.04
C ALA A 17 -18.75 1.41 -1.92
N ALA A 18 -19.58 2.28 -1.35
CA ALA A 18 -20.36 3.26 -2.10
C ALA A 18 -19.47 4.27 -2.83
N MET A 19 -18.41 4.77 -2.18
CA MET A 19 -17.41 5.65 -2.82
C MET A 19 -16.69 4.93 -3.96
N MET A 20 -16.30 3.68 -3.77
CA MET A 20 -15.68 2.85 -4.80
C MET A 20 -16.62 2.60 -5.98
N MET A 21 -17.91 2.34 -5.71
CA MET A 21 -18.94 2.19 -6.75
C MET A 21 -19.11 3.47 -7.56
N LEU A 22 -19.09 4.64 -6.92
CA LEU A 22 -19.12 5.92 -7.61
C LEU A 22 -17.92 6.07 -8.56
N GLY A 23 -16.71 5.75 -8.09
CA GLY A 23 -15.52 5.72 -8.94
C GLY A 23 -15.64 4.75 -10.13
N PHE A 24 -16.22 3.56 -9.90
CA PHE A 24 -16.49 2.59 -10.95
C PHE A 24 -17.47 3.13 -12.01
N LEU A 25 -18.53 3.79 -11.59
CA LEU A 25 -19.50 4.42 -12.51
C LEU A 25 -18.84 5.54 -13.31
N LEU A 26 -18.04 6.41 -12.69
CA LEU A 26 -17.33 7.48 -13.39
C LEU A 26 -16.34 6.92 -14.43
N GLY A 27 -15.64 5.85 -14.11
CA GLY A 27 -14.77 5.15 -15.05
C GLY A 27 -15.54 4.49 -16.20
N LYS A 28 -16.66 3.82 -15.93
CA LYS A 28 -17.51 3.21 -16.96
C LYS A 28 -18.18 4.22 -17.88
N LEU A 29 -18.56 5.38 -17.36
CA LEU A 29 -19.12 6.50 -18.13
C LEU A 29 -18.04 7.26 -18.93
N GLY A 30 -16.76 6.89 -18.83
CA GLY A 30 -15.67 7.57 -19.50
C GLY A 30 -15.39 9.00 -19.00
N LYS A 31 -15.97 9.40 -17.85
CA LYS A 31 -15.74 10.72 -17.24
C LYS A 31 -14.36 10.84 -16.61
N VAL A 32 -13.83 9.74 -16.10
CA VAL A 32 -12.47 9.63 -15.60
C VAL A 32 -11.78 8.55 -16.43
N ASP A 33 -10.90 9.00 -17.30
CA ASP A 33 -10.03 8.13 -18.08
C ASP A 33 -8.82 7.69 -17.25
N ARG A 34 -7.93 6.93 -17.85
CA ARG A 34 -6.73 6.42 -17.23
C ARG A 34 -5.78 7.53 -16.78
N LYS A 35 -5.62 8.57 -17.58
CA LYS A 35 -4.77 9.73 -17.25
C LYS A 35 -5.34 10.47 -16.05
N GLY A 36 -6.65 10.60 -15.96
CA GLY A 36 -7.34 11.16 -14.80
C GLY A 36 -7.11 10.34 -13.53
N ALA A 37 -7.21 9.01 -13.61
CA ALA A 37 -6.92 8.13 -12.47
C ALA A 37 -5.44 8.19 -12.04
N ASP A 38 -4.52 8.30 -13.00
CA ASP A 38 -3.08 8.46 -12.72
C ASP A 38 -2.78 9.80 -12.04
N LEU A 39 -3.40 10.90 -12.48
CA LEU A 39 -3.28 12.22 -11.85
C LEU A 39 -3.83 12.21 -10.41
N LEU A 40 -5.00 11.63 -10.19
CA LEU A 40 -5.57 11.47 -8.85
C LEU A 40 -4.66 10.63 -7.94
N SER A 41 -4.05 9.57 -8.47
CA SER A 41 -3.10 8.72 -7.75
C SER A 41 -1.84 9.49 -7.35
N MET A 42 -1.32 10.34 -8.22
CA MET A 42 -0.18 11.22 -7.93
C MET A 42 -0.54 12.21 -6.81
N LEU A 43 -1.65 12.91 -6.91
CA LEU A 43 -2.11 13.85 -5.88
C LEU A 43 -2.33 13.14 -4.53
N LEU A 44 -2.90 11.93 -4.57
CA LEU A 44 -3.11 11.15 -3.37
C LEU A 44 -1.80 10.81 -2.67
N LEU A 45 -0.82 10.27 -3.42
CA LEU A 45 0.44 9.77 -2.85
C LEU A 45 1.44 10.86 -2.52
N ASP A 46 1.46 11.95 -3.31
CA ASP A 46 2.48 12.98 -3.18
C ASP A 46 2.01 14.18 -2.34
N VAL A 47 0.68 14.37 -2.16
CA VAL A 47 0.13 15.50 -1.41
C VAL A 47 -0.76 15.05 -0.26
N PHE A 48 -1.84 14.31 -0.54
CA PHE A 48 -2.85 14.04 0.48
C PHE A 48 -2.34 13.09 1.56
N PHE A 49 -1.62 12.03 1.21
CA PHE A 49 -1.04 11.12 2.18
C PHE A 49 0.04 11.74 3.07
N PRO A 50 1.02 12.49 2.55
CA PRO A 50 1.95 13.23 3.38
C PRO A 50 1.24 14.13 4.38
N CYS A 51 0.24 14.90 3.94
CA CYS A 51 -0.56 15.76 4.82
C CYS A 51 -1.32 14.95 5.88
N ASN A 52 -1.92 13.81 5.48
CA ASN A 52 -2.66 12.94 6.39
C ASN A 52 -1.76 12.34 7.49
N VAL A 53 -0.57 11.88 7.12
CA VAL A 53 0.40 11.31 8.07
C VAL A 53 0.88 12.36 9.06
N LEU A 54 1.20 13.58 8.59
CA LEU A 54 1.65 14.68 9.45
C LEU A 54 0.52 15.23 10.33
N ALA A 55 -0.69 15.36 9.79
CA ALA A 55 -1.87 15.76 10.57
C ALA A 55 -2.16 14.73 11.67
N ALA A 56 -2.12 13.44 11.31
CA ALA A 56 -2.32 12.37 12.27
C ALA A 56 -1.26 12.40 13.37
N ALA A 57 0.03 12.57 13.04
CA ALA A 57 1.12 12.69 14.02
C ALA A 57 0.97 13.89 14.97
N SER A 58 0.18 14.89 14.61
CA SER A 58 -0.10 16.07 15.45
C SER A 58 -1.32 15.89 16.36
N GLY A 59 -2.07 14.77 16.23
CA GLY A 59 -3.19 14.44 17.09
C GLY A 59 -2.75 13.98 18.48
N ASP A 60 -3.73 13.82 19.37
CA ASP A 60 -3.49 13.22 20.68
C ASP A 60 -3.58 11.68 20.56
N PHE A 61 -2.42 11.02 20.67
CA PHE A 61 -2.31 9.56 20.65
C PHE A 61 -2.23 8.96 22.04
N GLY A 62 -2.62 9.70 23.07
CA GLY A 62 -2.28 9.35 24.43
C GLY A 62 -0.75 9.33 24.61
N ASP A 63 -0.31 8.83 25.74
CA ASP A 63 1.13 8.71 26.05
C ASP A 63 1.76 7.46 25.43
N MET A 64 1.61 7.26 24.11
CA MET A 64 2.24 6.11 23.45
C MET A 64 3.77 6.26 23.50
N PRO A 65 4.48 5.47 24.27
CA PRO A 65 5.93 5.60 24.38
C PRO A 65 6.59 5.22 23.05
N PHE A 66 7.65 5.92 22.68
CA PHE A 66 8.39 5.66 21.44
C PHE A 66 8.88 4.21 21.31
N SER A 67 9.15 3.56 22.44
CA SER A 67 9.46 2.14 22.51
C SER A 67 8.34 1.25 21.94
N GLN A 68 7.07 1.64 22.12
CA GLN A 68 5.93 0.93 21.54
C GLN A 68 5.85 1.14 20.02
N VAL A 69 6.17 2.33 19.52
CA VAL A 69 6.26 2.62 18.08
C VAL A 69 7.29 1.68 17.44
N ILE A 70 8.47 1.54 18.03
CA ILE A 70 9.52 0.63 17.53
C ILE A 70 9.02 -0.83 17.52
N LYS A 71 8.35 -1.28 18.58
CA LYS A 71 7.79 -2.64 18.65
C LYS A 71 6.78 -2.89 17.53
N ILE A 72 5.91 -1.93 17.22
CA ILE A 72 4.90 -2.03 16.15
C ILE A 72 5.60 -2.11 14.78
N VAL A 73 6.62 -1.28 14.53
CA VAL A 73 7.42 -1.31 13.31
C VAL A 73 8.07 -2.68 13.13
N LEU A 74 8.68 -3.21 14.18
CA LEU A 74 9.29 -4.55 14.16
C LEU A 74 8.26 -5.65 13.92
N ALA A 75 7.05 -5.52 14.47
CA ALA A 75 5.96 -6.48 14.23
C ALA A 75 5.52 -6.49 12.77
N TYR A 76 5.32 -5.33 12.13
CA TYR A 76 5.02 -5.26 10.70
C TYR A 76 6.11 -5.91 9.86
N LEU A 77 7.38 -5.57 10.12
CA LEU A 77 8.51 -6.10 9.38
C LEU A 77 8.63 -7.62 9.55
N SER A 78 8.47 -8.11 10.78
CA SER A 78 8.47 -9.54 11.10
C SER A 78 7.35 -10.29 10.38
N CYS A 79 6.13 -9.72 10.32
CA CYS A 79 5.02 -10.29 9.59
C CYS A 79 5.29 -10.35 8.08
N PHE A 80 5.87 -9.32 7.47
CA PHE A 80 6.21 -9.33 6.04
C PHE A 80 7.25 -10.41 5.71
N ILE A 81 8.27 -10.56 6.57
CA ILE A 81 9.29 -11.60 6.41
C ILE A 81 8.67 -12.99 6.59
N LEU A 82 7.86 -13.18 7.64
CA LEU A 82 7.18 -14.45 7.91
C LEU A 82 6.27 -14.86 6.75
N PHE A 83 5.45 -13.92 6.23
CA PHE A 83 4.56 -14.20 5.10
C PHE A 83 5.34 -14.57 3.84
N THR A 84 6.50 -13.95 3.63
CA THR A 84 7.42 -14.32 2.55
C THR A 84 7.93 -15.75 2.70
N ILE A 85 8.34 -16.11 3.92
CA ILE A 85 8.85 -17.46 4.22
C ILE A 85 7.74 -18.50 4.03
N LEU A 86 6.53 -18.22 4.51
CA LEU A 86 5.38 -19.14 4.39
C LEU A 86 4.86 -19.26 2.94
N ALA A 87 4.92 -18.20 2.15
CA ALA A 87 4.46 -18.22 0.77
C ALA A 87 5.39 -18.99 -0.19
N LYS A 88 6.70 -19.06 0.10
CA LYS A 88 7.67 -19.76 -0.75
C LYS A 88 7.38 -21.25 -0.95
N PRO A 89 7.17 -22.06 0.10
CA PRO A 89 6.84 -23.48 -0.08
C PRO A 89 5.51 -23.68 -0.81
N ILE A 90 4.52 -22.83 -0.57
CA ILE A 90 3.24 -22.90 -1.27
C ILE A 90 3.44 -22.68 -2.77
N ALA A 91 4.25 -21.70 -3.17
CA ALA A 91 4.57 -21.44 -4.58
C ALA A 91 5.26 -22.65 -5.25
N LYS A 92 6.17 -23.30 -4.53
CA LYS A 92 6.85 -24.51 -5.04
C LYS A 92 5.90 -25.70 -5.17
N LEU A 93 4.97 -25.89 -4.22
CA LEU A 93 3.97 -26.97 -4.28
C LEU A 93 3.03 -26.83 -5.47
N ILE A 94 2.76 -25.60 -5.93
CA ILE A 94 1.91 -25.33 -7.09
C ILE A 94 2.71 -25.44 -8.41
N GLY A 95 4.01 -25.70 -8.34
CA GLY A 95 4.87 -25.85 -9.52
C GLY A 95 5.24 -24.54 -10.20
N LEU A 96 5.24 -23.41 -9.48
CA LEU A 96 5.65 -22.13 -10.02
C LEU A 96 7.18 -22.10 -10.27
N ASN A 97 7.59 -21.56 -11.40
CA ASN A 97 8.99 -21.31 -11.67
C ASN A 97 9.56 -20.22 -10.72
N GLU A 98 10.87 -19.98 -10.73
CA GLU A 98 11.52 -19.05 -9.80
C GLU A 98 10.99 -17.62 -9.92
N ASP A 99 10.72 -17.12 -11.12
CA ASP A 99 10.19 -15.78 -11.36
C ASP A 99 8.74 -15.65 -10.92
N GLU A 100 7.94 -16.67 -11.18
CA GLU A 100 6.54 -16.73 -10.73
C GLU A 100 6.46 -16.87 -9.20
N THR A 101 7.34 -17.66 -8.60
CA THR A 101 7.48 -17.78 -7.14
C THR A 101 7.79 -16.45 -6.50
N LEU A 102 8.68 -15.66 -7.10
CA LEU A 102 9.03 -14.32 -6.60
C LEU A 102 7.83 -13.38 -6.61
N VAL A 103 7.06 -13.36 -7.71
CA VAL A 103 5.87 -12.51 -7.84
C VAL A 103 4.75 -12.98 -6.91
N PHE A 104 4.51 -14.29 -6.83
CA PHE A 104 3.54 -14.88 -5.92
C PHE A 104 3.82 -14.51 -4.47
N THR A 105 5.06 -14.73 -4.04
CA THR A 105 5.50 -14.44 -2.67
C THR A 105 5.31 -12.98 -2.30
N ARG A 106 5.66 -12.07 -3.22
CA ARG A 106 5.45 -10.62 -3.03
C ARG A 106 3.96 -10.27 -2.96
N SER A 107 3.15 -10.86 -3.82
CA SER A 107 1.71 -10.64 -3.83
C SER A 107 1.07 -11.08 -2.52
N VAL A 108 1.55 -12.15 -1.91
CA VAL A 108 1.08 -12.63 -0.61
C VAL A 108 1.62 -11.79 0.54
N ALA A 109 2.88 -11.37 0.52
CA ALA A 109 3.50 -10.69 1.65
C ALA A 109 3.29 -9.16 1.69
N TYR A 110 3.20 -8.49 0.53
CA TYR A 110 3.17 -7.02 0.46
C TYR A 110 1.75 -6.45 0.40
N PRO A 111 1.27 -5.74 1.45
CA PRO A 111 -0.07 -5.16 1.48
C PRO A 111 -0.18 -3.87 0.66
N ASN A 112 -1.41 -3.53 0.27
CA ASN A 112 -1.74 -2.22 -0.29
C ASN A 112 -1.98 -1.22 0.83
N ASN A 113 -0.92 -0.80 1.51
CA ASN A 113 -1.00 0.10 2.65
C ASN A 113 -1.58 1.46 2.25
N GLY A 114 -1.10 2.01 1.14
CA GLY A 114 -1.43 3.36 0.71
C GLY A 114 -2.91 3.51 0.32
N PHE A 115 -3.39 2.73 -0.65
CA PHE A 115 -4.74 2.93 -1.18
C PHE A 115 -5.85 2.31 -0.34
N VAL A 116 -5.56 1.29 0.46
CA VAL A 116 -6.58 0.55 1.23
C VAL A 116 -6.25 0.54 2.72
N GLY A 117 -5.01 0.21 3.11
CA GLY A 117 -4.66 -0.02 4.51
C GLY A 117 -4.86 1.21 5.39
N ILE A 118 -4.18 2.31 5.07
CA ILE A 118 -4.27 3.55 5.86
C ILE A 118 -5.68 4.16 5.81
N PRO A 119 -6.35 4.29 4.64
CA PRO A 119 -7.73 4.78 4.59
C PRO A 119 -8.71 3.94 5.40
N LEU A 120 -8.54 2.61 5.40
CA LEU A 120 -9.39 1.72 6.17
C LEU A 120 -9.15 1.89 7.68
N CYS A 121 -7.89 1.99 8.11
CA CYS A 121 -7.55 2.28 9.50
C CYS A 121 -8.09 3.64 9.96
N LEU A 122 -7.97 4.67 9.12
CA LEU A 122 -8.56 5.99 9.39
C LEU A 122 -10.08 5.91 9.54
N ALA A 123 -10.76 5.20 8.66
CA ALA A 123 -12.22 5.07 8.68
C ALA A 123 -12.74 4.33 9.92
N VAL A 124 -11.99 3.36 10.44
CA VAL A 124 -12.41 2.50 11.58
C VAL A 124 -11.92 3.05 12.92
N PHE A 125 -10.69 3.53 12.99
CA PHE A 125 -10.02 3.92 14.25
C PHE A 125 -9.64 5.41 14.30
N GLY A 126 -10.04 6.21 13.30
CA GLY A 126 -9.73 7.63 13.25
C GLY A 126 -8.23 7.94 13.13
N THR A 127 -7.80 9.04 13.76
CA THR A 127 -6.40 9.51 13.71
C THR A 127 -5.41 8.51 14.27
N GLU A 128 -5.76 7.81 15.36
CA GLU A 128 -4.94 6.73 15.94
C GLU A 128 -4.69 5.63 14.90
N GLY A 129 -5.75 5.18 14.22
CA GLY A 129 -5.64 4.21 13.13
C GLY A 129 -4.73 4.67 11.99
N THR A 130 -4.75 5.96 11.66
CA THR A 130 -3.85 6.52 10.64
C THR A 130 -2.39 6.38 11.04
N VAL A 131 -2.04 6.73 12.28
CA VAL A 131 -0.65 6.60 12.75
C VAL A 131 -0.21 5.15 12.78
N LEU A 132 -1.00 4.28 13.41
CA LEU A 132 -0.70 2.85 13.51
C LEU A 132 -0.58 2.20 12.11
N GLY A 133 -1.47 2.55 11.19
CA GLY A 133 -1.41 2.10 9.80
C GLY A 133 -0.20 2.65 9.06
N SER A 134 0.15 3.92 9.26
CA SER A 134 1.28 4.58 8.60
C SER A 134 2.64 4.02 9.04
N LEU A 135 2.75 3.46 10.26
CA LEU A 135 3.95 2.75 10.70
C LEU A 135 4.28 1.53 9.85
N SER A 136 3.31 0.99 9.09
CA SER A 136 3.58 -0.06 8.12
C SER A 136 4.36 0.42 6.88
N VAL A 137 4.36 1.73 6.57
CA VAL A 137 4.98 2.30 5.35
C VAL A 137 6.50 2.13 5.35
N PRO A 138 7.26 2.55 6.39
CA PRO A 138 8.70 2.32 6.42
C PRO A 138 9.05 0.83 6.35
N CYS A 139 8.26 -0.04 7.00
CA CYS A 139 8.45 -1.48 6.94
C CYS A 139 8.26 -2.02 5.52
N ALA A 140 7.21 -1.58 4.83
CA ALA A 140 6.94 -1.92 3.45
C ALA A 140 8.06 -1.44 2.52
N THR A 141 8.59 -0.24 2.76
CA THR A 141 9.71 0.33 2.01
C THR A 141 10.99 -0.47 2.23
N ILE A 142 11.36 -0.79 3.47
CA ILE A 142 12.51 -1.64 3.79
C ILE A 142 12.35 -3.03 3.16
N TYR A 143 11.17 -3.62 3.27
CA TYR A 143 10.85 -4.91 2.67
C TYR A 143 11.03 -4.89 1.16
N MET A 144 10.47 -3.88 0.47
CA MET A 144 10.63 -3.72 -0.97
C MET A 144 12.10 -3.54 -1.36
N PHE A 145 12.87 -2.76 -0.60
CA PHE A 145 14.30 -2.58 -0.85
C PHE A 145 15.07 -3.89 -0.76
N LEU A 146 14.86 -4.68 0.29
CA LEU A 146 15.52 -5.98 0.47
C LEU A 146 15.19 -6.96 -0.67
N PHE A 147 13.94 -6.97 -1.12
CA PHE A 147 13.49 -7.87 -2.19
C PHE A 147 13.86 -7.38 -3.59
N VAL A 148 13.84 -6.07 -3.82
CA VAL A 148 14.30 -5.43 -5.05
C VAL A 148 15.79 -5.70 -5.22
N MET A 149 16.58 -5.55 -4.18
CA MET A 149 18.02 -5.91 -4.21
C MET A 149 18.28 -7.36 -4.61
N GLN A 150 17.46 -8.32 -4.14
CA GLN A 150 17.61 -9.72 -4.55
C GLN A 150 17.29 -9.96 -6.03
N SER A 151 16.37 -9.18 -6.60
CA SER A 151 15.99 -9.31 -8.02
C SER A 151 17.04 -8.70 -8.95
N PHE A 152 17.69 -7.62 -8.53
CA PHE A 152 18.71 -6.91 -9.33
C PHE A 152 20.10 -7.54 -9.26
N ARG A 153 20.38 -8.42 -8.31
CA ARG A 153 21.59 -9.24 -8.36
C ARG A 153 21.68 -10.09 -9.64
N ARG A 154 20.56 -10.28 -10.35
CA ARG A 154 20.52 -10.95 -11.66
C ARG A 154 20.69 -10.01 -12.85
N ASP A 155 20.33 -8.71 -12.72
CA ASP A 155 20.49 -7.68 -13.78
C ASP A 155 21.53 -6.67 -13.32
N LYS A 156 22.76 -6.77 -13.87
CA LYS A 156 23.97 -6.03 -13.47
C LYS A 156 23.97 -4.51 -13.74
N GLU A 157 22.84 -3.91 -14.18
CA GLU A 157 22.90 -2.55 -14.76
C GLU A 157 22.32 -1.40 -13.88
N GLN A 158 21.84 -1.64 -12.65
CA GLN A 158 21.27 -0.54 -11.87
C GLN A 158 22.13 -0.12 -10.67
N ASN A 159 22.53 1.16 -10.65
CA ASN A 159 23.29 1.80 -9.57
C ASN A 159 22.48 1.88 -8.26
N LEU A 160 23.08 1.47 -7.14
CA LEU A 160 22.55 1.59 -5.77
C LEU A 160 22.02 3.00 -5.47
N GLY A 161 22.68 4.06 -5.97
CA GLY A 161 22.28 5.43 -5.78
C GLY A 161 20.92 5.78 -6.40
N GLN A 162 20.59 5.22 -7.57
CA GLN A 162 19.29 5.42 -8.21
C GLN A 162 18.19 4.69 -7.44
N GLN A 163 18.49 3.53 -6.85
CA GLN A 163 17.55 2.79 -6.03
C GLN A 163 17.26 3.49 -4.70
N LEU A 164 18.28 4.04 -4.03
CA LEU A 164 18.08 4.86 -2.83
C LEU A 164 17.21 6.10 -3.14
N LYS A 165 17.46 6.76 -4.28
CA LYS A 165 16.67 7.92 -4.71
C LYS A 165 15.21 7.56 -4.96
N SER A 166 14.92 6.35 -5.41
CA SER A 166 13.53 5.87 -5.61
C SER A 166 12.75 5.64 -4.31
N LEU A 167 13.45 5.51 -3.17
CA LEU A 167 12.84 5.42 -1.84
C LEU A 167 12.46 6.78 -1.25
N MET A 168 13.01 7.88 -1.78
CA MET A 168 12.74 9.24 -1.36
C MET A 168 11.41 9.75 -1.94
N THR A 169 10.33 9.04 -1.68
CA THR A 169 8.97 9.49 -2.04
C THR A 169 8.43 10.44 -1.00
N PRO A 170 7.52 11.38 -1.34
CA PRO A 170 6.88 12.28 -0.38
C PRO A 170 6.23 11.54 0.79
N LEU A 171 5.63 10.38 0.53
CA LEU A 171 5.03 9.53 1.56
C LEU A 171 6.09 8.97 2.54
N ASN A 172 7.24 8.49 2.04
CA ASN A 172 8.31 7.99 2.91
C ASN A 172 8.94 9.11 3.73
N ILE A 173 9.15 10.28 3.13
CA ILE A 173 9.68 11.47 3.79
C ILE A 173 8.72 11.92 4.91
N SER A 174 7.42 12.01 4.64
CA SER A 174 6.43 12.38 5.64
C SER A 174 6.31 11.36 6.78
N THR A 175 6.48 10.06 6.46
CA THR A 175 6.49 9.01 7.49
C THR A 175 7.75 9.09 8.37
N LEU A 176 8.90 9.43 7.79
CA LEU A 176 10.11 9.70 8.57
C LEU A 176 9.93 10.94 9.46
N ALA A 177 9.34 12.02 8.93
CA ALA A 177 8.99 13.20 9.71
C ALA A 177 8.00 12.86 10.84
N MET A 178 6.99 12.02 10.59
CA MET A 178 6.10 11.50 11.62
C MET A 178 6.87 10.79 12.74
N LEU A 179 7.83 9.92 12.42
CA LEU A 179 8.64 9.23 13.42
C LEU A 179 9.45 10.21 14.27
N ILE A 180 10.00 11.26 13.65
CA ILE A 180 10.71 12.33 14.37
C ILE A 180 9.74 13.11 15.28
N MET A 181 8.55 13.45 14.79
CA MET A 181 7.51 14.12 15.57
C MET A 181 7.10 13.29 16.80
N LEU A 182 6.87 11.98 16.61
CA LEU A 182 6.54 11.08 17.70
C LEU A 182 7.70 10.93 18.73
N ALA A 183 8.95 10.96 18.26
CA ALA A 183 10.11 10.86 19.14
C ALA A 183 10.37 12.14 19.94
N THR A 184 10.11 13.30 19.34
CA THR A 184 10.37 14.63 19.95
C THR A 184 9.17 15.20 20.69
N GLY A 185 7.96 14.65 20.48
CA GLY A 185 6.72 15.21 20.97
C GLY A 185 6.27 16.49 20.27
N TRP A 186 6.97 16.90 19.20
CA TRP A 186 6.62 18.11 18.45
C TRP A 186 5.35 17.88 17.62
N LYS A 187 4.44 18.86 17.64
CA LYS A 187 3.14 18.77 16.96
C LYS A 187 2.87 20.07 16.19
N PHE A 188 2.24 19.95 15.02
CA PHE A 188 1.65 21.11 14.35
C PHE A 188 0.44 21.60 15.13
N SER A 189 0.20 22.92 15.12
CA SER A 189 -0.95 23.57 15.77
C SER A 189 -1.46 24.73 14.92
N GLY A 190 -2.67 25.20 15.20
CA GLY A 190 -3.26 26.35 14.52
C GLY A 190 -3.49 26.15 13.01
N ALA A 191 -3.22 27.18 12.22
CA ALA A 191 -3.47 27.19 10.78
C ALA A 191 -2.72 26.09 9.99
N PRO A 192 -1.44 25.78 10.27
CA PRO A 192 -0.77 24.66 9.61
C PRO A 192 -1.46 23.32 9.83
N LEU A 193 -1.91 23.01 11.05
CA LEU A 193 -2.64 21.78 11.33
C LEU A 193 -3.98 21.75 10.61
N GLN A 194 -4.70 22.86 10.56
CA GLN A 194 -5.97 22.96 9.84
C GLN A 194 -5.79 22.72 8.34
N PHE A 195 -4.73 23.25 7.73
CA PHE A 195 -4.39 22.97 6.33
C PHE A 195 -4.11 21.48 6.11
N LEU A 196 -3.24 20.88 6.93
CA LEU A 196 -2.92 19.46 6.84
C LEU A 196 -4.15 18.58 6.99
N SER A 197 -5.03 18.89 7.94
CA SER A 197 -6.27 18.15 8.19
C SER A 197 -7.27 18.27 7.02
N SER A 198 -7.35 19.46 6.39
CA SER A 198 -8.20 19.67 5.22
C SER A 198 -7.74 18.81 4.04
N MET A 199 -6.42 18.72 3.79
CA MET A 199 -5.86 17.84 2.78
C MET A 199 -6.03 16.35 3.14
N ALA A 200 -5.86 16.01 4.42
CA ALA A 200 -6.04 14.65 4.93
C ALA A 200 -7.45 14.09 4.68
N ASN A 201 -8.47 14.93 4.79
CA ASN A 201 -9.86 14.54 4.54
C ASN A 201 -10.11 14.08 3.09
N CYS A 202 -9.25 14.45 2.15
CA CYS A 202 -9.32 13.99 0.75
C CYS A 202 -8.81 12.55 0.56
N VAL A 203 -8.09 11.96 1.51
CA VAL A 203 -7.43 10.66 1.36
C VAL A 203 -8.43 9.54 1.11
N VAL A 204 -9.41 9.37 1.98
CA VAL A 204 -10.38 8.27 1.89
C VAL A 204 -11.21 8.35 0.60
N PRO A 205 -11.89 9.47 0.30
CA PRO A 205 -12.73 9.53 -0.90
C PRO A 205 -11.89 9.38 -2.18
N THR A 206 -10.74 10.05 -2.27
CA THR A 206 -9.89 9.97 -3.46
C THR A 206 -9.37 8.55 -3.68
N SER A 207 -8.90 7.86 -2.64
CA SER A 207 -8.40 6.49 -2.75
C SER A 207 -9.47 5.51 -3.24
N MET A 208 -10.70 5.62 -2.71
CA MET A 208 -11.81 4.76 -3.10
C MET A 208 -12.28 5.05 -4.53
N LEU A 209 -12.34 6.32 -4.93
CA LEU A 209 -12.65 6.71 -6.31
C LEU A 209 -11.63 6.16 -7.31
N ILE A 210 -10.34 6.26 -7.00
CA ILE A 210 -9.26 5.72 -7.84
C ILE A 210 -9.43 4.21 -8.02
N ILE A 211 -9.62 3.46 -6.92
CA ILE A 211 -9.82 2.01 -6.98
C ILE A 211 -11.01 1.66 -7.86
N GLY A 212 -12.13 2.37 -7.70
CA GLY A 212 -13.31 2.20 -8.54
C GLY A 212 -13.04 2.44 -10.02
N CYS A 213 -12.39 3.55 -10.38
CA CYS A 213 -12.03 3.89 -11.76
C CYS A 213 -11.11 2.82 -12.38
N LEU A 214 -10.13 2.34 -11.63
CA LEU A 214 -9.21 1.30 -12.10
C LEU A 214 -9.93 -0.04 -12.32
N LEU A 215 -10.87 -0.37 -11.44
CA LEU A 215 -11.71 -1.57 -11.58
C LEU A 215 -12.58 -1.48 -12.84
N ALA A 216 -13.12 -0.31 -13.17
CA ALA A 216 -13.91 -0.07 -14.38
C ALA A 216 -13.13 -0.30 -15.68
N GLY A 217 -11.82 0.01 -15.68
CA GLY A 217 -10.91 -0.20 -16.81
C GLY A 217 -10.36 -1.62 -16.94
N SER A 218 -10.60 -2.49 -15.96
CA SER A 218 -10.13 -3.88 -15.97
C SER A 218 -11.15 -4.83 -16.58
N SER A 219 -10.68 -5.88 -17.27
CA SER A 219 -11.52 -7.00 -17.69
C SER A 219 -11.75 -7.93 -16.49
N LEU A 220 -12.83 -7.71 -15.77
CA LEU A 220 -13.20 -8.55 -14.61
C LEU A 220 -13.30 -10.03 -14.97
N ILE A 221 -13.78 -10.35 -16.18
CA ILE A 221 -13.94 -11.72 -16.66
C ILE A 221 -12.59 -12.43 -16.77
N ASP A 222 -11.56 -11.75 -17.28
CA ASP A 222 -10.22 -12.31 -17.42
C ASP A 222 -9.52 -12.50 -16.07
N VAL A 223 -9.81 -11.63 -15.10
CA VAL A 223 -9.34 -11.76 -13.72
C VAL A 223 -9.99 -12.98 -13.05
N LEU A 224 -11.31 -13.13 -13.20
CA LEU A 224 -12.07 -14.23 -12.61
C LEU A 224 -11.69 -15.63 -13.17
N LYS A 225 -11.10 -15.69 -14.36
CA LYS A 225 -10.66 -16.97 -14.97
C LYS A 225 -9.31 -17.49 -14.44
N LYS A 226 -8.60 -16.74 -13.59
CA LYS A 226 -7.26 -17.13 -13.13
C LYS A 226 -7.29 -17.71 -11.71
N PRO A 227 -7.22 -19.03 -11.52
CA PRO A 227 -7.34 -19.68 -10.21
C PRO A 227 -6.25 -19.22 -9.21
N ILE A 228 -5.06 -18.90 -9.70
CA ILE A 228 -3.96 -18.42 -8.86
C ILE A 228 -4.29 -17.12 -8.13
N LEU A 229 -5.14 -16.25 -8.71
CA LEU A 229 -5.55 -15.00 -8.07
C LEU A 229 -6.47 -15.26 -6.87
N TYR A 230 -7.34 -16.27 -6.96
CA TYR A 230 -8.17 -16.69 -5.82
C TYR A 230 -7.32 -17.23 -4.68
N LEU A 231 -6.31 -18.02 -5.01
CA LEU A 231 -5.38 -18.54 -4.01
C LEU A 231 -4.59 -17.39 -3.32
N ILE A 232 -4.06 -16.45 -4.10
CA ILE A 232 -3.36 -15.27 -3.55
C ILE A 232 -4.29 -14.47 -2.66
N THR A 233 -5.53 -14.21 -3.11
CA THR A 233 -6.52 -13.46 -2.34
C THR A 233 -6.90 -14.20 -1.06
N PHE A 234 -7.16 -15.50 -1.13
CA PHE A 234 -7.47 -16.34 0.03
C PHE A 234 -6.33 -16.33 1.06
N LEU A 235 -5.11 -16.58 0.63
CA LEU A 235 -3.94 -16.53 1.51
C LEU A 235 -3.78 -15.14 2.13
N ARG A 236 -3.90 -14.09 1.32
CA ARG A 236 -3.66 -12.71 1.72
C ARG A 236 -4.73 -12.15 2.64
N CYS A 237 -6.00 -12.32 2.27
CA CYS A 237 -7.10 -11.68 3.00
C CYS A 237 -7.60 -12.51 4.19
N LEU A 238 -7.27 -13.81 4.24
CA LEU A 238 -7.75 -14.68 5.30
C LEU A 238 -6.61 -15.34 6.08
N VAL A 239 -5.77 -16.14 5.42
CA VAL A 239 -4.78 -16.97 6.11
C VAL A 239 -3.72 -16.13 6.82
N MET A 240 -3.12 -15.17 6.11
CA MET A 240 -2.02 -14.36 6.66
C MET A 240 -2.47 -13.43 7.81
N PRO A 241 -3.62 -12.72 7.72
CA PRO A 241 -4.14 -11.94 8.84
C PRO A 241 -4.50 -12.82 10.05
N LEU A 242 -5.04 -14.03 9.83
CA LEU A 242 -5.32 -14.96 10.92
C LEU A 242 -4.05 -15.41 11.65
N ILE A 243 -3.00 -15.74 10.91
CA ILE A 243 -1.68 -16.07 11.49
C ILE A 243 -1.16 -14.88 12.30
N ALA A 244 -1.21 -13.67 11.74
CA ALA A 244 -0.81 -12.46 12.44
C ALA A 244 -1.65 -12.22 13.72
N ALA A 245 -2.98 -12.40 13.63
CA ALA A 245 -3.88 -12.23 14.76
C ALA A 245 -3.56 -13.23 15.90
N VAL A 246 -3.27 -14.48 15.54
CA VAL A 246 -2.88 -15.51 16.53
C VAL A 246 -1.56 -15.13 17.20
N ILE A 247 -0.55 -14.71 16.43
CA ILE A 247 0.75 -14.30 16.97
C ILE A 247 0.60 -13.09 17.88
N LEU A 248 -0.12 -12.05 17.42
CA LEU A 248 -0.31 -10.82 18.17
C LEU A 248 -1.12 -11.02 19.46
N ARG A 249 -2.00 -12.03 19.52
CA ARG A 249 -2.72 -12.37 20.75
C ARG A 249 -1.80 -12.70 21.91
N PHE A 250 -0.62 -13.24 21.64
CA PHE A 250 0.36 -13.60 22.67
C PHE A 250 1.28 -12.45 23.09
N THR A 251 1.21 -11.30 22.40
CA THR A 251 2.07 -10.14 22.73
C THR A 251 1.56 -9.32 23.93
N GLY A 252 0.30 -9.48 24.30
CA GLY A 252 -0.33 -8.70 25.36
C GLY A 252 -0.52 -7.20 25.02
N TRP A 253 -0.45 -6.84 23.73
CA TRP A 253 -0.61 -5.45 23.27
C TRP A 253 -2.07 -5.01 23.29
N ASP A 254 -2.27 -3.69 23.24
CA ASP A 254 -3.59 -3.10 23.13
C ASP A 254 -4.36 -3.69 21.94
N ARG A 255 -5.67 -3.89 22.14
CA ARG A 255 -6.54 -4.49 21.15
C ARG A 255 -6.61 -3.65 19.86
N THR A 256 -6.60 -2.31 19.96
CA THR A 256 -6.63 -1.39 18.83
C THR A 256 -5.39 -1.56 17.99
N VAL A 257 -4.21 -1.61 18.60
CA VAL A 257 -2.92 -1.84 17.92
C VAL A 257 -2.94 -3.16 17.16
N CYS A 258 -3.35 -4.25 17.81
CA CYS A 258 -3.41 -5.57 17.19
C CYS A 258 -4.38 -5.57 15.99
N LEU A 259 -5.58 -4.98 16.14
CA LEU A 259 -6.58 -4.90 15.08
C LEU A 259 -6.09 -4.06 13.91
N CYS A 260 -5.44 -2.91 14.14
CA CYS A 260 -4.86 -2.09 13.08
C CYS A 260 -3.80 -2.87 12.30
N ILE A 261 -2.90 -3.58 12.98
CA ILE A 261 -1.87 -4.39 12.32
C ILE A 261 -2.52 -5.47 11.45
N VAL A 262 -3.48 -6.22 11.99
CA VAL A 262 -4.20 -7.28 11.27
C VAL A 262 -4.96 -6.73 10.06
N MET A 263 -5.63 -5.57 10.21
CA MET A 263 -6.35 -4.92 9.11
C MET A 263 -5.41 -4.50 7.97
N VAL A 264 -4.29 -3.85 8.29
CA VAL A 264 -3.30 -3.47 7.26
C VAL A 264 -2.73 -4.70 6.57
N LEU A 265 -2.38 -5.73 7.34
CA LEU A 265 -1.87 -6.99 6.81
C LEU A 265 -2.90 -7.74 5.96
N GLY A 266 -4.19 -7.63 6.24
CA GLY A 266 -5.29 -8.23 5.50
C GLY A 266 -5.75 -7.45 4.26
N CYS A 267 -5.23 -6.25 4.02
CA CYS A 267 -5.58 -5.46 2.85
C CYS A 267 -5.18 -6.16 1.55
N SER A 268 -5.92 -5.86 0.48
CA SER A 268 -5.72 -6.42 -0.86
C SER A 268 -4.28 -6.32 -1.34
N VAL A 269 -3.95 -7.12 -2.35
CA VAL A 269 -2.61 -7.12 -2.97
C VAL A 269 -2.27 -5.73 -3.50
N ALA A 270 -1.07 -5.24 -3.20
CA ALA A 270 -0.59 -4.00 -3.79
C ALA A 270 -0.52 -4.15 -5.33
N THR A 271 -1.05 -3.17 -6.02
CA THR A 271 -1.05 -3.11 -7.49
C THR A 271 0.36 -3.24 -8.09
N GLN A 272 1.39 -2.86 -7.38
CA GLN A 272 2.78 -3.05 -7.76
C GLN A 272 3.18 -4.53 -7.93
N ALA A 273 2.63 -5.42 -7.11
CA ALA A 273 2.90 -6.85 -7.24
C ALA A 273 2.26 -7.45 -8.50
N SER A 274 1.04 -6.99 -8.86
CA SER A 274 0.35 -7.43 -10.07
C SER A 274 1.05 -6.95 -11.34
N LEU A 275 1.74 -5.81 -11.33
CA LEU A 275 2.49 -5.28 -12.46
C LEU A 275 3.81 -6.03 -12.72
N CYS A 276 4.50 -6.42 -11.66
CA CYS A 276 5.65 -7.33 -11.83
C CYS A 276 5.23 -8.64 -12.49
N TRP A 277 4.04 -9.14 -12.15
CA TRP A 277 3.43 -10.31 -12.82
C TRP A 277 3.18 -10.05 -14.31
N THR A 278 2.60 -8.91 -14.67
CA THR A 278 2.26 -8.57 -16.05
C THR A 278 3.52 -8.32 -16.90
N ARG A 279 4.51 -7.57 -16.41
CA ARG A 279 5.75 -7.27 -17.15
C ARG A 279 6.61 -8.50 -17.46
N ARG A 280 6.70 -9.48 -16.56
CA ARG A 280 7.51 -10.70 -16.80
C ARG A 280 6.81 -11.73 -17.67
N ARG A 281 5.48 -11.74 -17.70
CA ARG A 281 4.69 -12.65 -18.52
C ARG A 281 4.37 -12.12 -19.93
N THR A 282 4.63 -10.84 -20.24
CA THR A 282 4.40 -10.23 -21.57
C THR A 282 5.31 -10.74 -22.67
N ARG A 283 6.30 -11.58 -22.40
CA ARG A 283 6.90 -12.40 -23.47
C ARG A 283 5.96 -13.49 -23.98
N PHE A 284 4.85 -13.80 -23.28
CA PHE A 284 3.87 -14.81 -23.68
C PHE A 284 2.42 -14.29 -23.84
N PHE A 285 2.11 -13.06 -23.41
CA PHE A 285 0.76 -12.49 -23.52
C PHE A 285 0.84 -11.03 -23.96
N SER A 286 0.86 -10.82 -25.27
CA SER A 286 0.45 -9.55 -25.90
C SER A 286 -1.01 -9.29 -25.54
N ALA A 287 -1.29 -8.13 -24.93
CA ALA A 287 -2.60 -7.57 -24.58
C ALA A 287 -3.12 -7.79 -23.14
N ALA A 288 -2.45 -7.15 -22.17
CA ALA A 288 -3.14 -6.65 -20.98
C ALA A 288 -2.54 -5.30 -20.61
N PRO A 289 -3.36 -4.24 -20.36
CA PRO A 289 -2.87 -2.88 -20.23
C PRO A 289 -2.05 -2.70 -18.94
N ALA A 290 -0.79 -2.30 -19.14
CA ALA A 290 0.15 -1.93 -18.09
C ALA A 290 -0.29 -0.63 -17.45
N THR A 291 -1.09 -0.65 -16.37
CA THR A 291 -1.36 0.59 -15.66
C THR A 291 -2.01 0.34 -14.32
N VAL A 292 -1.24 0.31 -13.33
CA VAL A 292 -1.55 0.78 -11.96
C VAL A 292 -0.22 0.78 -11.18
N CYS A 293 0.72 1.60 -11.64
CA CYS A 293 1.98 1.85 -10.96
C CYS A 293 2.47 3.26 -11.21
N THR A 294 1.75 4.26 -10.82
CA THR A 294 2.19 5.63 -11.11
C THR A 294 2.34 6.53 -9.91
N GLY A 295 2.57 6.02 -8.72
CA GLY A 295 3.10 6.86 -7.63
C GLY A 295 4.63 6.92 -7.57
N THR A 296 5.32 5.87 -8.06
CA THR A 296 6.80 5.82 -7.99
C THR A 296 7.49 5.60 -9.34
N ALA A 297 6.76 5.28 -10.41
CA ALA A 297 7.35 5.00 -11.73
C ALA A 297 7.25 6.19 -12.71
N ALA A 298 6.40 7.19 -12.46
CA ALA A 298 6.31 8.37 -13.34
C ALA A 298 7.59 9.23 -13.30
N SER A 299 8.29 9.25 -12.17
CA SER A 299 9.62 9.89 -12.08
C SER A 299 10.73 9.12 -12.81
N PHE A 300 10.52 7.83 -13.12
CA PHE A 300 11.51 6.98 -13.78
C PHE A 300 11.39 7.00 -15.31
N SER A 301 10.18 7.18 -15.88
CA SER A 301 9.99 7.15 -17.33
C SER A 301 10.28 8.49 -18.01
N SER A 302 10.11 9.62 -17.30
CA SER A 302 10.41 10.95 -17.88
C SER A 302 11.91 11.23 -18.00
N SER A 303 12.73 10.66 -17.09
CA SER A 303 14.20 10.83 -17.14
C SER A 303 14.85 9.98 -18.25
N SER A 304 14.32 8.78 -18.53
CA SER A 304 14.87 7.91 -19.59
C SER A 304 14.42 8.31 -20.99
N ALA A 305 13.21 8.85 -21.15
CA ALA A 305 12.72 9.35 -22.45
C ALA A 305 13.45 10.63 -22.87
N THR A 306 13.82 11.50 -21.93
CA THR A 306 14.58 12.73 -22.21
C THR A 306 16.05 12.44 -22.53
N ALA A 307 16.63 11.39 -21.94
CA ALA A 307 17.99 10.94 -22.24
C ALA A 307 18.08 10.28 -23.63
N ALA A 308 17.10 9.45 -23.99
CA ALA A 308 17.06 8.80 -25.31
C ALA A 308 16.82 9.80 -26.45
N SER A 309 16.00 10.85 -26.22
CA SER A 309 15.76 11.92 -27.22
C SER A 309 16.98 12.84 -27.44
N ARG A 310 17.87 12.96 -26.45
CA ARG A 310 19.12 13.74 -26.62
C ARG A 310 20.24 12.93 -27.31
N ALA A 311 20.26 11.60 -27.15
CA ALA A 311 21.24 10.73 -27.79
C ALA A 311 20.95 10.47 -29.29
N SER A 312 19.71 10.73 -29.76
CA SER A 312 19.35 10.60 -31.18
C SER A 312 19.51 11.91 -31.99
N ARG A 313 19.96 13.01 -31.36
CA ARG A 313 20.18 14.32 -31.98
C ARG A 313 21.63 14.80 -31.90
N ALA A 314 22.53 13.97 -31.39
CA ALA A 314 23.98 14.10 -31.51
C ALA A 314 24.54 12.96 -32.39
#